data_49d7a1c48a102969caac68635f47eedb
#
_entry.id   49d7a1c48a102969caac68635f47eedb
#
_cell.length_a   1.000
_cell.length_b   1.000
_cell.length_c   1.000
_cell.angle_alpha   90.00
_cell.angle_beta   90.00
_cell.angle_gamma   90.00
#
_symmetry.space_group_name_H-M   'P 1'
#
loop_
_entity.id
_entity.type
_entity.pdbx_description
1 polymer ?
#
loop_
_entity_poly.entity_id
_entity_poly.type
_entity_poly.pdbx_seq_one_letter_code
_entity_poly.pdbx_strand_id
1 'polypeptide(L)'
;MKKRQVIETSNKELIPYKRYGEKTNDLSWLPISKDDDSKYEVYLIKFDPGSSSNFHRHNGNEEFYVIDGELIDDDGKIFKTGDYVKFEKGSEHSSYSKNGCKLLVILHGGTNEILEYDSIKFIL
;
A
#
# COMPACT_ATOMS: atom_id res chain seq x y z
N MET A 1 -22.33 26.95 -7.74
CA MET A 1 -20.88 26.67 -7.84
C MET A 1 -20.58 25.24 -7.45
N LYS A 2 -19.75 24.54 -8.20
CA LYS A 2 -19.30 23.18 -7.84
C LYS A 2 -17.96 23.27 -7.12
N LYS A 3 -17.86 22.57 -5.99
CA LYS A 3 -16.60 22.42 -5.27
C LYS A 3 -16.03 21.04 -5.65
N ARG A 4 -15.01 21.07 -6.50
CA ARG A 4 -14.47 19.84 -7.09
C ARG A 4 -12.96 19.91 -7.15
N GLN A 5 -12.31 18.78 -6.89
CA GLN A 5 -10.88 18.63 -7.15
C GLN A 5 -10.70 17.50 -8.17
N VAL A 6 -9.90 17.76 -9.20
CA VAL A 6 -9.54 16.76 -10.19
C VAL A 6 -8.03 16.65 -10.25
N ILE A 7 -7.52 15.44 -10.16
CA ILE A 7 -6.08 15.16 -10.29
C ILE A 7 -5.92 14.21 -11.47
N GLU A 8 -5.23 14.67 -12.50
CA GLU A 8 -4.91 13.82 -13.66
C GLU A 8 -3.69 12.97 -13.32
N THR A 9 -3.92 11.82 -12.68
CA THR A 9 -2.85 10.99 -12.15
C THR A 9 -1.92 10.43 -13.22
N SER A 10 -2.41 10.26 -14.45
CA SER A 10 -1.58 9.79 -15.57
C SER A 10 -0.48 10.78 -15.93
N ASN A 11 -0.63 12.05 -15.58
CA ASN A 11 0.35 13.10 -15.86
C ASN A 11 1.26 13.39 -14.67
N LYS A 12 1.13 12.62 -13.59
CA LYS A 12 1.93 12.80 -12.38
C LYS A 12 3.00 11.73 -12.28
N GLU A 13 4.16 12.14 -11.83
CA GLU A 13 5.25 11.23 -11.54
C GLU A 13 5.10 10.70 -10.11
N LEU A 14 5.25 9.38 -9.95
CA LEU A 14 5.30 8.77 -8.63
C LEU A 14 6.69 8.98 -8.04
N ILE A 15 6.73 9.29 -6.74
CA ILE A 15 7.97 9.56 -6.02
C ILE A 15 8.33 8.36 -5.14
N PRO A 16 9.61 8.22 -4.72
CA PRO A 16 10.00 7.11 -3.85
C PRO A 16 9.15 7.06 -2.59
N TYR A 17 8.70 5.85 -2.24
CA TYR A 17 7.86 5.63 -1.07
C TYR A 17 8.76 5.39 0.15
N LYS A 18 8.95 6.42 0.95
CA LYS A 18 9.85 6.39 2.11
C LYS A 18 9.11 6.61 3.43
N ARG A 19 7.79 6.43 3.44
CA ARG A 19 6.98 6.68 4.64
C ARG A 19 7.47 5.90 5.86
N TYR A 20 7.96 4.67 5.66
CA TYR A 20 8.42 3.79 6.73
C TYR A 20 9.93 3.53 6.68
N GLY A 21 10.70 4.37 5.98
CA GLY A 21 12.14 4.28 5.92
C GLY A 21 12.68 3.77 4.58
N GLU A 22 13.98 3.52 4.52
CA GLU A 22 14.69 3.23 3.27
C GLU A 22 14.47 1.79 2.75
N LYS A 23 13.89 0.90 3.57
CA LYS A 23 13.73 -0.52 3.20
C LYS A 23 12.75 -0.75 2.05
N THR A 24 12.01 0.27 1.63
CA THR A 24 11.02 0.17 0.56
C THR A 24 11.42 0.99 -0.66
N ASN A 25 12.70 1.02 -0.99
CA ASN A 25 13.23 1.81 -2.11
C ASN A 25 12.60 1.47 -3.46
N ASP A 26 12.14 0.22 -3.62
CA ASP A 26 11.55 -0.26 -4.87
C ASP A 26 10.06 0.02 -4.97
N LEU A 27 9.54 0.78 -4.04
CA LEU A 27 8.17 1.26 -4.07
C LEU A 27 8.15 2.74 -4.38
N SER A 28 7.15 3.16 -5.15
CA SER A 28 6.89 4.56 -5.41
C SER A 28 5.41 4.85 -5.25
N TRP A 29 5.07 6.10 -4.96
CA TRP A 29 3.69 6.44 -4.68
C TRP A 29 3.32 7.86 -5.11
N LEU A 30 2.02 8.09 -5.16
CA LEU A 30 1.43 9.41 -5.38
C LEU A 30 0.32 9.61 -4.35
N PRO A 31 0.56 10.41 -3.29
CA PRO A 31 -0.53 10.80 -2.39
C PRO A 31 -1.58 11.59 -3.16
N ILE A 32 -2.85 11.26 -2.97
CA ILE A 32 -3.96 11.89 -3.69
C ILE A 32 -4.81 12.74 -2.76
N SER A 33 -5.26 12.18 -1.65
CA SER A 33 -6.20 12.86 -0.75
C SER A 33 -6.01 12.35 0.67
N LYS A 34 -6.21 13.24 1.64
CA LYS A 34 -6.23 12.84 3.04
C LYS A 34 -7.11 13.79 3.84
N ASP A 35 -7.59 13.28 4.98
CA ASP A 35 -8.31 14.03 5.98
C ASP A 35 -7.72 13.68 7.35
N ASP A 36 -7.11 14.67 8.00
CA ASP A 36 -6.42 14.45 9.27
C ASP A 36 -7.39 14.11 10.42
N ASP A 37 -8.62 14.61 10.37
CA ASP A 37 -9.61 14.36 11.42
C ASP A 37 -10.07 12.90 11.42
N SER A 38 -10.40 12.38 10.24
CA SER A 38 -10.88 10.99 10.09
C SER A 38 -9.77 9.99 9.87
N LYS A 39 -8.52 10.47 9.71
CA LYS A 39 -7.36 9.62 9.39
C LYS A 39 -7.49 8.89 8.06
N TYR A 40 -8.24 9.46 7.14
CA TYR A 40 -8.49 8.89 5.83
C TYR A 40 -7.39 9.31 4.86
N GLU A 41 -6.92 8.36 4.05
CA GLU A 41 -5.94 8.65 2.99
C GLU A 41 -6.27 7.84 1.74
N VAL A 42 -6.02 8.45 0.58
CA VAL A 42 -6.06 7.78 -0.72
C VAL A 42 -4.74 8.03 -1.42
N TYR A 43 -4.13 6.97 -1.96
CA TYR A 43 -2.91 7.12 -2.75
C TYR A 43 -2.78 6.00 -3.77
N LEU A 44 -2.00 6.28 -4.81
CA LEU A 44 -1.50 5.27 -5.73
C LEU A 44 -0.16 4.78 -5.22
N ILE A 45 0.09 3.47 -5.34
CA ILE A 45 1.39 2.90 -5.03
C ILE A 45 1.78 1.91 -6.12
N LYS A 46 3.05 1.94 -6.47
CA LYS A 46 3.62 1.05 -7.47
C LYS A 46 4.72 0.21 -6.82
N PHE A 47 4.65 -1.08 -7.05
CA PHE A 47 5.67 -2.04 -6.69
C PHE A 47 6.50 -2.33 -7.93
N ASP A 48 7.82 -2.11 -7.88
CA ASP A 48 8.69 -2.57 -8.94
C ASP A 48 8.77 -4.11 -8.94
N PRO A 49 9.09 -4.74 -10.07
CA PRO A 49 9.25 -6.19 -10.10
C PRO A 49 10.22 -6.67 -9.02
N GLY A 50 9.81 -7.66 -8.24
CA GLY A 50 10.63 -8.25 -7.18
C GLY A 50 10.58 -7.50 -5.86
N SER A 51 9.79 -6.46 -5.73
CA SER A 51 9.71 -5.67 -4.51
C SER A 51 8.66 -6.20 -3.53
N SER A 52 8.80 -5.83 -2.27
CA SER A 52 7.87 -6.22 -1.23
C SER A 52 7.62 -5.09 -0.24
N SER A 53 6.47 -5.13 0.41
CA SER A 53 6.17 -4.22 1.51
C SER A 53 6.84 -4.72 2.80
N ASN A 54 6.98 -3.81 3.76
CA ASN A 54 7.38 -4.18 5.11
C ASN A 54 6.26 -5.01 5.76
N PHE A 55 6.64 -5.92 6.67
CA PHE A 55 5.65 -6.59 7.50
C PHE A 55 5.03 -5.56 8.44
N HIS A 56 3.70 -5.48 8.46
CA HIS A 56 3.00 -4.41 9.16
C HIS A 56 1.64 -4.85 9.68
N ARG A 57 1.14 -4.08 10.65
CA ARG A 57 -0.21 -4.20 11.20
C ARG A 57 -1.03 -3.01 10.73
N HIS A 58 -2.28 -3.26 10.36
CA HIS A 58 -3.20 -2.23 9.96
C HIS A 58 -3.82 -1.55 11.19
N ASN A 59 -3.58 -0.25 11.36
CA ASN A 59 -4.17 0.53 12.45
C ASN A 59 -5.63 0.89 12.20
N GLY A 60 -6.08 0.76 10.97
CA GLY A 60 -7.46 0.90 10.55
C GLY A 60 -7.71 -0.02 9.37
N ASN A 61 -8.90 0.02 8.82
CA ASN A 61 -9.20 -0.76 7.63
C ASN A 61 -8.40 -0.22 6.44
N GLU A 62 -7.88 -1.12 5.61
CA GLU A 62 -7.23 -0.77 4.36
C GLU A 62 -7.97 -1.45 3.22
N GLU A 63 -8.32 -0.66 2.22
CA GLU A 63 -8.90 -1.19 0.98
C GLU A 63 -7.94 -0.90 -0.15
N PHE A 64 -7.83 -1.81 -1.11
CA PHE A 64 -7.13 -1.48 -2.33
C PHE A 64 -7.74 -2.16 -3.53
N TYR A 65 -7.51 -1.55 -4.68
CA TYR A 65 -7.89 -2.06 -5.98
C TYR A 65 -6.63 -2.23 -6.81
N VAL A 66 -6.47 -3.41 -7.41
CA VAL A 66 -5.31 -3.69 -8.26
C VAL A 66 -5.58 -3.10 -9.64
N ILE A 67 -4.89 -2.02 -9.97
CA ILE A 67 -5.03 -1.34 -11.25
C ILE A 67 -4.34 -2.15 -12.35
N ASP A 68 -3.14 -2.66 -12.04
CA ASP A 68 -2.33 -3.40 -13.00
C ASP A 68 -1.37 -4.33 -12.25
N GLY A 69 -1.12 -5.51 -12.82
CA GLY A 69 -0.16 -6.45 -12.30
C GLY A 69 -0.72 -7.40 -11.26
N GLU A 70 0.17 -7.94 -10.44
CA GLU A 70 -0.16 -8.93 -9.41
C GLU A 70 0.56 -8.63 -8.11
N LEU A 71 -0.13 -8.85 -7.00
CA LEU A 71 0.43 -8.75 -5.66
C LEU A 71 0.18 -10.08 -4.94
N ILE A 72 1.23 -10.64 -4.35
CA ILE A 72 1.17 -11.93 -3.66
C ILE A 72 1.25 -11.66 -2.17
N ASP A 73 0.22 -12.09 -1.44
CA ASP A 73 0.19 -11.94 0.02
C ASP A 73 1.06 -13.01 0.68
N ASP A 74 1.43 -12.78 1.95
CA ASP A 74 2.35 -13.69 2.65
C ASP A 74 1.75 -15.07 2.92
N ASP A 75 0.43 -15.24 2.78
CA ASP A 75 -0.23 -16.53 2.84
C ASP A 75 -0.30 -17.23 1.46
N GLY A 76 0.25 -16.62 0.42
CA GLY A 76 0.24 -17.15 -0.94
C GLY A 76 -0.92 -16.74 -1.80
N LYS A 77 -1.88 -15.99 -1.26
CA LYS A 77 -3.01 -15.51 -2.07
C LYS A 77 -2.53 -14.49 -3.09
N ILE A 78 -2.94 -14.66 -4.33
CA ILE A 78 -2.58 -13.75 -5.43
C ILE A 78 -3.74 -12.81 -5.72
N PHE A 79 -3.44 -11.52 -5.68
CA PHE A 79 -4.36 -10.46 -6.10
C PHE A 79 -3.93 -9.95 -7.47
N LYS A 80 -4.85 -9.91 -8.41
CA LYS A 80 -4.55 -9.55 -9.83
C LYS A 80 -5.35 -8.34 -10.26
N THR A 81 -4.98 -7.82 -11.42
CA THR A 81 -5.69 -6.69 -12.05
C THR A 81 -7.21 -6.88 -11.97
N GLY A 82 -7.88 -5.87 -11.42
CA GLY A 82 -9.33 -5.88 -11.25
C GLY A 82 -9.80 -6.38 -9.89
N ASP A 83 -8.91 -6.92 -9.05
CA ASP A 83 -9.31 -7.38 -7.73
C ASP A 83 -9.44 -6.24 -6.74
N TYR A 84 -10.48 -6.32 -5.93
CA TYR A 84 -10.66 -5.48 -4.76
C TYR A 84 -10.32 -6.29 -3.51
N VAL A 85 -9.54 -5.70 -2.60
CA VAL A 85 -9.11 -6.36 -1.38
C VAL A 85 -9.33 -5.45 -0.19
N LYS A 86 -9.80 -6.01 0.92
CA LYS A 86 -9.95 -5.28 2.17
C LYS A 86 -9.26 -6.03 3.29
N PHE A 87 -8.36 -5.35 3.99
CA PHE A 87 -7.78 -5.83 5.24
C PHE A 87 -8.42 -5.09 6.40
N GLU A 88 -8.95 -5.80 7.35
CA GLU A 88 -9.57 -5.20 8.52
C GLU A 88 -8.51 -4.74 9.53
N LYS A 89 -8.89 -3.76 10.33
CA LYS A 89 -8.06 -3.26 11.42
C LYS A 89 -7.53 -4.41 12.28
N GLY A 90 -6.23 -4.38 12.58
CA GLY A 90 -5.54 -5.38 13.38
C GLY A 90 -4.91 -6.51 12.58
N SER A 91 -5.24 -6.65 11.29
CA SER A 91 -4.60 -7.68 10.47
C SER A 91 -3.13 -7.34 10.21
N GLU A 92 -2.30 -8.37 10.11
CA GLU A 92 -0.86 -8.25 9.94
C GLU A 92 -0.42 -9.02 8.71
N HIS A 93 0.40 -8.41 7.89
CA HIS A 93 0.93 -9.09 6.70
C HIS A 93 2.10 -8.34 6.08
N SER A 94 2.69 -8.98 5.07
CA SER A 94 3.54 -8.37 4.06
C SER A 94 3.08 -8.86 2.69
N SER A 95 3.45 -8.13 1.65
CA SER A 95 3.07 -8.47 0.28
C SER A 95 4.29 -8.35 -0.63
N TYR A 96 4.27 -9.11 -1.72
CA TYR A 96 5.36 -9.21 -2.66
C TYR A 96 4.80 -9.15 -4.08
N SER A 97 5.47 -8.45 -4.97
CA SER A 97 5.08 -8.40 -6.37
C SER A 97 6.21 -8.91 -7.25
N LYS A 98 6.06 -10.12 -7.76
CA LYS A 98 7.08 -10.75 -8.59
C LYS A 98 7.34 -9.96 -9.87
N ASN A 99 6.29 -9.52 -10.53
CA ASN A 99 6.37 -8.87 -11.84
C ASN A 99 6.02 -7.38 -11.79
N GLY A 100 5.80 -6.84 -10.61
CA GLY A 100 5.37 -5.47 -10.43
C GLY A 100 3.85 -5.32 -10.40
N CYS A 101 3.37 -4.27 -9.75
CA CYS A 101 1.94 -3.96 -9.76
C CYS A 101 1.71 -2.50 -9.38
N LYS A 102 0.50 -2.05 -9.62
CA LYS A 102 0.03 -0.72 -9.26
C LYS A 102 -1.32 -0.82 -8.59
N LEU A 103 -1.44 -0.17 -7.43
CA LEU A 103 -2.64 -0.24 -6.59
C LEU A 103 -3.18 1.16 -6.33
N LEU A 104 -4.50 1.25 -6.22
CA LEU A 104 -5.15 2.39 -5.56
C LEU A 104 -5.47 1.95 -4.14
N VAL A 105 -4.93 2.67 -3.15
CA VAL A 105 -5.06 2.33 -1.74
C VAL A 105 -5.90 3.37 -1.03
N ILE A 106 -6.79 2.90 -0.16
CA ILE A 106 -7.61 3.73 0.71
C ILE A 106 -7.39 3.26 2.15
N LEU A 107 -6.81 4.14 2.98
CA LEU A 107 -6.61 3.87 4.40
C LEU A 107 -7.69 4.54 5.22
N HIS A 108 -8.18 3.83 6.22
CA HIS A 108 -9.11 4.36 7.22
C HIS A 108 -8.47 4.21 8.60
N GLY A 109 -8.42 5.30 9.36
CA GLY A 109 -7.93 5.22 10.74
C GLY A 109 -6.44 5.35 10.94
N GLY A 110 -5.72 5.86 9.95
CA GLY A 110 -4.31 6.20 10.07
C GLY A 110 -3.36 5.23 9.38
N THR A 111 -2.08 5.52 9.53
CA THR A 111 -1.02 4.75 8.87
C THR A 111 -0.83 3.39 9.53
N ASN A 112 -0.20 2.49 8.79
CA ASN A 112 0.12 1.15 9.29
C ASN A 112 1.27 1.21 10.30
N GLU A 113 1.36 0.19 11.15
CA GLU A 113 2.45 0.02 12.11
C GLU A 113 3.44 -1.00 11.55
N ILE A 114 4.70 -0.59 11.41
CA ILE A 114 5.74 -1.49 10.92
C ILE A 114 6.18 -2.38 12.08
N LEU A 115 6.21 -3.69 11.84
CA LEU A 115 6.57 -4.69 12.84
C LEU A 115 7.99 -5.19 12.58
N GLU A 116 8.72 -5.46 13.66
CA GLU A 116 10.08 -6.02 13.57
C GLU A 116 10.03 -7.53 13.41
N TYR A 117 9.41 -7.95 12.32
CA TYR A 117 9.15 -9.34 12.05
C TYR A 117 10.43 -10.17 11.95
N ASP A 118 11.44 -9.61 11.29
CA ASP A 118 12.67 -10.35 11.00
C ASP A 118 13.50 -10.67 12.23
N SER A 119 13.54 -9.76 13.19
CA SER A 119 14.32 -9.97 14.41
C SER A 119 13.79 -11.14 15.23
N ILE A 120 12.49 -11.39 15.19
CA ILE A 120 11.88 -12.52 15.88
C ILE A 120 12.21 -13.83 15.17
N LYS A 121 12.18 -13.83 13.84
CA LYS A 121 12.41 -15.03 13.04
C LYS A 121 13.83 -15.56 13.12
N PHE A 122 14.79 -14.68 13.22
CA PHE A 122 16.19 -15.09 13.27
C PHE A 122 16.65 -15.59 14.64
N ILE A 123 15.86 -15.32 15.66
CA ILE A 123 16.14 -15.82 16.99
C ILE A 123 15.69 -17.28 17.12
N LEU A 124 14.74 -17.66 16.36
CA LEU A 124 14.16 -18.99 16.38
C LEU A 124 14.88 -19.95 15.44
#